data_985df912c91c031cd8bf90587081aa26
#
_entry.id   985df912c91c031cd8bf90587081aa26
#
_cell.length_a   1.000
_cell.length_b   1.000
_cell.length_c   1.000
_cell.angle_alpha   90.00
_cell.angle_beta   90.00
_cell.angle_gamma   90.00
#
_symmetry.space_group_name_H-M   'P 1'
#
loop_
_entity.id
_entity.type
_entity.pdbx_description
1 polymer ?
#
loop_
_entity_poly.entity_id
_entity_poly.type
_entity_poly.pdbx_seq_one_letter_code
_entity_poly.pdbx_strand_id
1 'polypeptide(L)'
;KGDFLEVLERLDVNAYGIEHSLENIKECKKKKLKVEKAHLTELPKVYNKKYSLVVCNNFLEHQPQTKNYLSCLRNLVSDDGVIYISVPNVDYLLEKNCLYEFVADHLVYFTEKTLRKALEISGFSILESYKKNNGNDLVVIGKPESRINIDGAIDTVSDIVKSIQKEVNNYKNVAIWSAGHRALALMAMAKLEKIKYVIDSATFKQGKFTP
;
A
#
# COMPACT_ATOMS: atom_id res chain seq x y z
N LYS A 1 1.43 26.34 7.12
CA LYS A 1 2.32 27.02 8.09
C LYS A 1 2.16 26.48 9.51
N GLY A 2 1.66 25.22 9.60
CA GLY A 2 1.54 24.52 10.86
C GLY A 2 0.29 24.82 11.68
N ASP A 3 -0.68 25.54 11.14
CA ASP A 3 -1.86 26.00 11.89
C ASP A 3 -2.69 24.81 12.44
N PHE A 4 -2.81 23.73 11.67
CA PHE A 4 -3.49 22.53 12.14
C PHE A 4 -2.72 21.83 13.28
N LEU A 5 -1.40 21.74 13.18
CA LEU A 5 -0.56 21.21 14.26
C LEU A 5 -0.65 22.05 15.54
N GLU A 6 -0.73 23.37 15.40
CA GLU A 6 -0.88 24.28 16.52
C GLU A 6 -2.22 24.03 17.26
N VAL A 7 -3.29 23.78 16.52
CA VAL A 7 -4.58 23.37 17.12
C VAL A 7 -4.47 22.04 17.87
N LEU A 8 -3.82 21.05 17.26
CA LEU A 8 -3.63 19.75 17.89
C LEU A 8 -2.77 19.84 19.17
N GLU A 9 -1.74 20.67 19.16
CA GLU A 9 -0.90 20.89 20.33
C GLU A 9 -1.69 21.56 21.48
N ARG A 10 -2.55 22.52 21.18
CA ARG A 10 -3.45 23.15 22.17
C ARG A 10 -4.46 22.15 22.79
N LEU A 11 -4.76 21.08 22.06
CA LEU A 11 -5.62 19.98 22.50
C LEU A 11 -4.83 18.83 23.17
N ASP A 12 -3.56 19.06 23.47
CA ASP A 12 -2.63 18.06 24.06
C ASP A 12 -2.50 16.77 23.22
N VAL A 13 -2.64 16.90 21.90
CA VAL A 13 -2.44 15.79 20.98
C VAL A 13 -0.98 15.73 20.57
N ASN A 14 -0.35 14.56 20.73
CA ASN A 14 1.03 14.34 20.28
C ASN A 14 1.09 14.18 18.75
N ALA A 15 1.17 15.30 18.06
CA ALA A 15 1.12 15.38 16.61
C ALA A 15 2.48 15.71 15.99
N TYR A 16 2.67 15.22 14.75
CA TYR A 16 3.86 15.46 13.93
C TYR A 16 3.42 15.89 12.53
N GLY A 17 4.14 16.82 11.93
CA GLY A 17 3.91 17.27 10.58
C GLY A 17 5.08 16.94 9.66
N ILE A 18 4.75 16.79 8.38
CA ILE A 18 5.71 16.64 7.30
C ILE A 18 5.53 17.83 6.37
N GLU A 19 6.61 18.50 6.02
CA GLU A 19 6.60 19.67 5.17
C GLU A 19 7.85 19.64 4.28
N HIS A 20 7.71 20.05 3.02
CA HIS A 20 8.84 20.15 2.09
C HIS A 20 9.39 21.57 1.96
N SER A 21 8.56 22.57 2.19
CA SER A 21 8.93 23.98 2.12
C SER A 21 9.79 24.40 3.30
N LEU A 22 11.02 24.86 3.00
CA LEU A 22 11.93 25.35 4.04
C LEU A 22 11.38 26.56 4.79
N GLU A 23 10.61 27.40 4.11
CA GLU A 23 9.97 28.58 4.71
C GLU A 23 8.91 28.17 5.73
N ASN A 24 8.00 27.25 5.35
CA ASN A 24 6.97 26.75 6.24
C ASN A 24 7.57 26.00 7.44
N ILE A 25 8.65 25.24 7.23
CA ILE A 25 9.38 24.57 8.31
C ILE A 25 9.96 25.60 9.31
N LYS A 26 10.54 26.69 8.81
CA LYS A 26 11.05 27.76 9.69
C LYS A 26 9.94 28.36 10.54
N GLU A 27 8.78 28.60 9.95
CA GLU A 27 7.62 29.13 10.70
C GLU A 27 7.10 28.12 11.74
N CYS A 28 6.98 26.86 11.39
CA CYS A 28 6.61 25.81 12.34
C CYS A 28 7.61 25.70 13.51
N LYS A 29 8.92 25.80 13.22
CA LYS A 29 9.95 25.77 14.26
C LYS A 29 9.89 26.99 15.20
N LYS A 30 9.56 28.19 14.69
CA LYS A 30 9.32 29.37 15.53
C LYS A 30 8.17 29.13 16.51
N LYS A 31 7.14 28.42 16.06
CA LYS A 31 5.99 28.01 16.90
C LYS A 31 6.29 26.78 17.77
N LYS A 32 7.50 26.23 17.76
CA LYS A 32 7.95 24.99 18.46
C LYS A 32 7.20 23.73 18.07
N LEU A 33 6.57 23.72 16.88
CA LEU A 33 5.83 22.57 16.37
C LEU A 33 6.77 21.46 15.89
N LYS A 34 6.35 20.21 16.07
CA LYS A 34 7.10 19.00 15.65
C LYS A 34 6.91 18.78 14.15
N VAL A 35 7.77 19.36 13.33
CA VAL A 35 7.73 19.24 11.86
C VAL A 35 9.06 18.76 11.34
N GLU A 36 9.01 17.79 10.44
CA GLU A 36 10.17 17.26 9.74
C GLU A 36 10.13 17.61 8.25
N LYS A 37 11.33 17.85 7.70
CA LYS A 37 11.49 18.07 6.27
C LYS A 37 11.54 16.74 5.57
N ALA A 38 10.52 16.42 4.78
CA ALA A 38 10.56 15.30 3.87
C ALA A 38 9.60 15.48 2.69
N HIS A 39 9.94 14.84 1.56
CA HIS A 39 8.97 14.52 0.53
C HIS A 39 8.33 13.17 0.86
N LEU A 40 7.02 13.07 0.74
CA LEU A 40 6.29 11.86 1.11
C LEU A 40 6.74 10.61 0.31
N THR A 41 7.19 10.80 -0.91
CA THR A 41 7.76 9.72 -1.75
C THR A 41 9.09 9.18 -1.22
N GLU A 42 9.76 9.92 -0.33
CA GLU A 42 11.01 9.53 0.30
C GLU A 42 10.82 8.95 1.71
N LEU A 43 9.63 9.09 2.29
CA LEU A 43 9.32 8.70 3.66
C LEU A 43 9.53 7.22 4.00
N PRO A 44 9.28 6.24 3.09
CA PRO A 44 9.47 4.83 3.44
C PRO A 44 10.91 4.50 3.88
N LYS A 45 11.88 5.36 3.53
CA LYS A 45 13.29 5.18 3.88
C LYS A 45 13.67 5.79 5.24
N VAL A 46 12.86 6.72 5.75
CA VAL A 46 13.21 7.56 6.92
C VAL A 46 12.28 7.33 8.10
N TYR A 47 11.05 6.87 7.86
CA TYR A 47 10.02 6.77 8.89
C TYR A 47 9.63 5.32 9.20
N ASN A 48 10.12 4.80 10.33
CA ASN A 48 9.67 3.53 10.92
C ASN A 48 8.52 3.72 11.94
N LYS A 49 8.00 4.94 12.07
CA LYS A 49 6.94 5.22 13.05
C LYS A 49 5.57 4.99 12.42
N LYS A 50 4.69 4.39 13.21
CA LYS A 50 3.28 4.21 12.89
C LYS A 50 2.45 5.17 13.73
N TYR A 51 1.38 5.67 13.14
CA TYR A 51 0.49 6.65 13.75
C TYR A 51 -0.94 6.09 13.81
N SER A 52 -1.63 6.34 14.91
CA SER A 52 -3.04 5.98 15.05
C SER A 52 -3.97 6.84 14.18
N LEU A 53 -3.53 8.03 13.79
CA LEU A 53 -4.23 8.90 12.85
C LEU A 53 -3.23 9.53 11.88
N VAL A 54 -3.50 9.40 10.59
CA VAL A 54 -2.80 10.11 9.52
C VAL A 54 -3.78 11.03 8.80
N VAL A 55 -3.43 12.29 8.69
CA VAL A 55 -4.28 13.32 8.05
C VAL A 55 -3.60 13.84 6.79
N CYS A 56 -4.32 13.82 5.67
CA CYS A 56 -3.94 14.44 4.41
C CYS A 56 -5.08 15.36 3.98
N ASN A 57 -4.95 16.65 4.26
CA ASN A 57 -6.00 17.62 4.03
C ASN A 57 -5.64 18.53 2.86
N ASN A 58 -6.42 18.45 1.77
CA ASN A 58 -6.25 19.22 0.54
C ASN A 58 -4.79 19.24 0.06
N PHE A 59 -4.26 18.05 -0.17
CA PHE A 59 -2.88 17.87 -0.62
C PHE A 59 -2.72 16.70 -1.61
N LEU A 60 -3.64 15.74 -1.61
CA LEU A 60 -3.57 14.58 -2.51
C LEU A 60 -3.73 14.99 -3.98
N GLU A 61 -4.51 16.04 -4.26
CA GLU A 61 -4.74 16.61 -5.59
C GLU A 61 -3.47 17.17 -6.24
N HIS A 62 -2.48 17.54 -5.44
CA HIS A 62 -1.18 18.04 -5.91
C HIS A 62 -0.17 16.92 -6.20
N GLN A 63 -0.54 15.64 -6.00
CA GLN A 63 0.39 14.52 -6.11
C GLN A 63 0.32 13.85 -7.49
N PRO A 64 1.36 13.99 -8.35
CA PRO A 64 1.35 13.42 -9.70
C PRO A 64 1.34 11.89 -9.68
N GLN A 65 1.89 11.28 -8.63
CA GLN A 65 1.94 9.83 -8.43
C GLN A 65 1.03 9.41 -7.28
N THR A 66 -0.26 9.67 -7.39
CA THR A 66 -1.27 9.46 -6.37
C THR A 66 -1.20 8.08 -5.70
N LYS A 67 -1.02 7.01 -6.49
CA LYS A 67 -0.90 5.64 -5.97
C LYS A 67 0.32 5.47 -5.05
N ASN A 68 1.48 5.98 -5.46
CA ASN A 68 2.70 5.89 -4.65
C ASN A 68 2.54 6.70 -3.36
N TYR A 69 1.94 7.89 -3.47
CA TYR A 69 1.67 8.74 -2.32
C TYR A 69 0.75 8.05 -1.30
N LEU A 70 -0.38 7.49 -1.74
CA LEU A 70 -1.30 6.73 -0.88
C LEU A 70 -0.62 5.50 -0.26
N SER A 71 0.26 4.81 -1.00
CA SER A 71 1.05 3.69 -0.44
C SER A 71 2.02 4.16 0.65
N CYS A 72 2.61 5.35 0.52
CA CYS A 72 3.44 5.94 1.58
C CYS A 72 2.59 6.27 2.82
N LEU A 73 1.41 6.87 2.63
CA LEU A 73 0.48 7.13 3.75
C LEU A 73 0.04 5.82 4.42
N ARG A 74 -0.24 4.76 3.63
CA ARG A 74 -0.58 3.43 4.17
C ARG A 74 0.51 2.87 5.09
N ASN A 75 1.77 3.13 4.77
CA ASN A 75 2.89 2.69 5.59
C ASN A 75 3.03 3.50 6.89
N LEU A 76 2.47 4.69 6.98
CA LEU A 76 2.49 5.52 8.19
C LEU A 76 1.35 5.19 9.16
N VAL A 77 0.24 4.66 8.69
CA VAL A 77 -0.91 4.30 9.54
C VAL A 77 -0.62 2.99 10.25
N SER A 78 -0.85 2.93 11.57
CA SER A 78 -0.81 1.67 12.34
C SER A 78 -1.95 0.74 11.91
N ASP A 79 -1.84 -0.56 12.20
CA ASP A 79 -2.82 -1.55 11.72
C ASP A 79 -4.22 -1.34 12.32
N ASP A 80 -4.30 -0.75 13.49
CA ASP A 80 -5.53 -0.30 14.19
C ASP A 80 -5.86 1.18 13.97
N GLY A 81 -5.00 1.89 13.24
CA GLY A 81 -5.14 3.33 12.98
C GLY A 81 -6.12 3.66 11.86
N VAL A 82 -6.31 4.95 11.65
CA VAL A 82 -7.17 5.49 10.60
C VAL A 82 -6.45 6.55 9.78
N ILE A 83 -6.89 6.69 8.53
CA ILE A 83 -6.51 7.78 7.66
C ILE A 83 -7.70 8.70 7.41
N TYR A 84 -7.45 10.00 7.45
CA TYR A 84 -8.38 11.04 7.03
C TYR A 84 -7.83 11.71 5.78
N ILE A 85 -8.58 11.72 4.68
CA ILE A 85 -8.20 12.42 3.46
C ILE A 85 -9.32 13.35 3.07
N SER A 86 -8.97 14.61 2.74
CA SER A 86 -9.89 15.52 2.07
C SER A 86 -9.27 16.07 0.79
N VAL A 87 -10.11 16.28 -0.22
CA VAL A 87 -9.76 16.84 -1.53
C VAL A 87 -10.93 17.68 -2.08
N PRO A 88 -10.70 18.61 -3.01
CA PRO A 88 -11.77 19.27 -3.74
C PRO A 88 -12.68 18.28 -4.46
N ASN A 89 -13.98 18.55 -4.45
CA ASN A 89 -15.00 17.75 -5.08
C ASN A 89 -15.24 18.20 -6.52
N VAL A 90 -14.73 17.47 -7.50
CA VAL A 90 -14.88 17.86 -8.91
C VAL A 90 -16.35 17.91 -9.36
N ASP A 91 -17.22 17.04 -8.83
CA ASP A 91 -18.64 17.08 -9.16
C ASP A 91 -19.27 18.42 -8.75
N TYR A 92 -18.93 18.93 -7.56
CA TYR A 92 -19.35 20.26 -7.08
C TYR A 92 -18.80 21.37 -7.95
N LEU A 93 -17.49 21.32 -8.29
CA LEU A 93 -16.85 22.34 -9.11
C LEU A 93 -17.54 22.47 -10.48
N LEU A 94 -17.89 21.34 -11.11
CA LEU A 94 -18.59 21.30 -12.38
C LEU A 94 -20.05 21.78 -12.24
N GLU A 95 -20.77 21.30 -11.22
CA GLU A 95 -22.17 21.67 -10.95
C GLU A 95 -22.31 23.18 -10.69
N LYS A 96 -21.37 23.77 -9.95
CA LYS A 96 -21.38 25.19 -9.59
C LYS A 96 -20.65 26.09 -10.58
N ASN A 97 -20.15 25.53 -11.69
CA ASN A 97 -19.36 26.26 -12.70
C ASN A 97 -18.13 26.98 -12.09
N CYS A 98 -17.50 26.38 -11.07
CA CYS A 98 -16.31 26.93 -10.40
C CYS A 98 -15.04 26.64 -11.23
N LEU A 99 -15.04 27.06 -12.52
CA LEU A 99 -13.94 26.75 -13.44
C LEU A 99 -12.60 27.38 -13.02
N TYR A 100 -12.61 28.39 -12.19
CA TYR A 100 -11.42 29.04 -11.62
C TYR A 100 -10.67 28.14 -10.61
N GLU A 101 -11.29 27.04 -10.13
CA GLU A 101 -10.66 26.05 -9.27
C GLU A 101 -9.84 25.00 -10.06
N PHE A 102 -9.92 25.03 -11.41
CA PHE A 102 -9.06 24.20 -12.26
C PHE A 102 -7.71 24.91 -12.44
N VAL A 103 -6.86 24.75 -11.45
CA VAL A 103 -5.56 25.42 -11.34
C VAL A 103 -4.41 24.48 -11.70
N ALA A 104 -3.27 25.03 -12.11
CA ALA A 104 -2.16 24.26 -12.66
C ALA A 104 -1.47 23.34 -11.64
N ASP A 105 -1.62 23.60 -10.34
CA ASP A 105 -1.05 22.80 -9.27
C ASP A 105 -1.99 21.69 -8.76
N HIS A 106 -3.26 21.67 -9.17
CA HIS A 106 -4.17 20.54 -8.98
C HIS A 106 -4.01 19.55 -10.13
N LEU A 107 -3.18 18.55 -9.93
CA LEU A 107 -2.81 17.58 -10.96
C LEU A 107 -3.84 16.45 -11.12
N VAL A 108 -4.67 16.23 -10.11
CA VAL A 108 -5.69 15.18 -10.08
C VAL A 108 -6.97 15.72 -9.46
N TYR A 109 -8.11 15.40 -10.08
CA TYR A 109 -9.43 15.75 -9.58
C TYR A 109 -10.22 14.51 -9.23
N PHE A 110 -10.94 14.55 -8.12
CA PHE A 110 -11.65 13.39 -7.59
C PHE A 110 -13.16 13.62 -7.53
N THR A 111 -13.92 12.60 -7.97
CA THR A 111 -15.27 12.36 -7.51
C THR A 111 -15.22 11.52 -6.24
N GLU A 112 -16.32 11.41 -5.49
CA GLU A 112 -16.39 10.51 -4.35
C GLU A 112 -16.02 9.06 -4.73
N LYS A 113 -16.56 8.58 -5.85
CA LYS A 113 -16.30 7.23 -6.36
C LYS A 113 -14.83 6.99 -6.66
N THR A 114 -14.16 7.93 -7.32
CA THR A 114 -12.76 7.78 -7.71
C THR A 114 -11.82 7.92 -6.51
N LEU A 115 -12.13 8.78 -5.54
CA LEU A 115 -11.36 8.91 -4.31
C LEU A 115 -11.44 7.63 -3.46
N ARG A 116 -12.65 7.11 -3.23
CA ARG A 116 -12.84 5.82 -2.54
C ARG A 116 -12.05 4.70 -3.22
N LYS A 117 -12.15 4.59 -4.55
CA LYS A 117 -11.44 3.58 -5.31
C LYS A 117 -9.92 3.71 -5.21
N ALA A 118 -9.39 4.93 -5.22
CA ALA A 118 -7.97 5.19 -5.06
C ALA A 118 -7.45 4.70 -3.69
N LEU A 119 -8.22 4.90 -2.61
CA LEU A 119 -7.88 4.38 -1.29
C LEU A 119 -7.98 2.85 -1.23
N GLU A 120 -9.05 2.26 -1.75
CA GLU A 120 -9.23 0.80 -1.78
C GLU A 120 -8.06 0.08 -2.45
N ILE A 121 -7.67 0.50 -3.67
CA ILE A 121 -6.54 -0.11 -4.39
C ILE A 121 -5.18 0.16 -3.72
N SER A 122 -5.14 1.10 -2.78
CA SER A 122 -3.95 1.42 -1.98
C SER A 122 -3.93 0.71 -0.62
N GLY A 123 -4.87 -0.23 -0.39
CA GLY A 123 -4.92 -1.09 0.79
C GLY A 123 -5.62 -0.46 1.98
N PHE A 124 -6.68 0.32 1.74
CA PHE A 124 -7.56 0.84 2.77
C PHE A 124 -8.99 0.33 2.58
N SER A 125 -9.63 -0.09 3.67
CA SER A 125 -11.09 -0.25 3.74
C SER A 125 -11.71 1.07 4.11
N ILE A 126 -12.75 1.48 3.40
CA ILE A 126 -13.45 2.75 3.65
C ILE A 126 -14.41 2.58 4.83
N LEU A 127 -14.23 3.41 5.85
CA LEU A 127 -15.13 3.48 7.00
C LEU A 127 -16.27 4.44 6.74
N GLU A 128 -15.95 5.62 6.21
CA GLU A 128 -16.91 6.69 5.97
C GLU A 128 -16.47 7.54 4.79
N SER A 129 -17.43 8.11 4.07
CA SER A 129 -17.21 9.19 3.11
C SER A 129 -18.35 10.21 3.19
N TYR A 130 -18.01 11.49 3.14
CA TYR A 130 -18.96 12.57 3.19
C TYR A 130 -18.44 13.84 2.51
N LYS A 131 -19.33 14.79 2.30
CA LYS A 131 -19.03 16.11 1.76
C LYS A 131 -18.99 17.14 2.89
N LYS A 132 -17.98 18.02 2.89
CA LYS A 132 -17.90 19.18 3.79
C LYS A 132 -17.86 20.49 3.00
N ASN A 133 -17.89 21.64 3.69
CA ASN A 133 -17.82 22.96 3.09
C ASN A 133 -18.91 23.14 1.99
N ASN A 134 -20.19 22.87 2.36
CA ASN A 134 -21.33 22.95 1.46
C ASN A 134 -21.19 22.05 0.19
N GLY A 135 -20.42 20.98 0.25
CA GLY A 135 -20.21 20.05 -0.85
C GLY A 135 -18.94 20.29 -1.67
N ASN A 136 -18.21 21.36 -1.39
CA ASN A 136 -16.99 21.73 -2.10
C ASN A 136 -15.85 20.73 -1.90
N ASP A 137 -15.78 20.10 -0.74
CA ASP A 137 -14.74 19.12 -0.41
C ASP A 137 -15.33 17.73 -0.19
N LEU A 138 -14.62 16.72 -0.65
CA LEU A 138 -14.83 15.33 -0.31
C LEU A 138 -13.96 14.96 0.88
N VAL A 139 -14.51 14.15 1.78
CA VAL A 139 -13.77 13.52 2.87
C VAL A 139 -13.93 12.02 2.77
N VAL A 140 -12.83 11.30 2.94
CA VAL A 140 -12.83 9.85 3.13
C VAL A 140 -12.04 9.51 4.37
N ILE A 141 -12.64 8.69 5.22
CA ILE A 141 -12.00 8.07 6.38
C ILE A 141 -11.84 6.59 6.08
N GLY A 142 -10.63 6.09 6.21
CA GLY A 142 -10.30 4.69 5.94
C GLY A 142 -9.46 4.09 7.05
N LYS A 143 -9.44 2.78 7.10
CA LYS A 143 -8.51 2.00 7.91
C LYS A 143 -7.66 1.10 7.04
N PRO A 144 -6.45 0.75 7.45
CA PRO A 144 -5.66 -0.24 6.76
C PRO A 144 -6.42 -1.55 6.59
N GLU A 145 -6.43 -2.10 5.37
CA GLU A 145 -6.86 -3.48 5.20
C GLU A 145 -5.86 -4.43 5.86
N SER A 146 -6.37 -5.45 6.52
CA SER A 146 -5.54 -6.53 7.04
C SER A 146 -4.85 -7.21 5.86
N ARG A 147 -3.54 -7.09 5.77
CA ARG A 147 -2.77 -7.87 4.79
C ARG A 147 -2.84 -9.33 5.23
N ILE A 148 -3.20 -10.22 4.31
CA ILE A 148 -2.99 -11.65 4.54
C ILE A 148 -1.47 -11.82 4.69
N ASN A 149 -1.03 -12.18 5.89
CA ASN A 149 0.37 -12.49 6.12
C ASN A 149 0.66 -13.88 5.53
N ILE A 150 1.31 -13.89 4.38
CA ILE A 150 1.74 -15.14 3.70
C ILE A 150 3.22 -15.45 3.96
N ASP A 151 3.92 -14.64 4.77
CA ASP A 151 5.37 -14.81 4.99
C ASP A 151 5.68 -16.19 5.56
N GLY A 152 4.93 -16.64 6.56
CA GLY A 152 5.07 -17.99 7.09
C GLY A 152 4.78 -19.11 6.08
N ALA A 153 3.88 -18.88 5.12
CA ALA A 153 3.64 -19.83 4.04
C ALA A 153 4.79 -19.84 3.02
N ILE A 154 5.36 -18.66 2.72
CA ILE A 154 6.54 -18.53 1.85
C ILE A 154 7.74 -19.22 2.48
N ASP A 155 7.99 -19.01 3.77
CA ASP A 155 9.08 -19.64 4.52
C ASP A 155 8.91 -21.17 4.52
N THR A 156 7.71 -21.67 4.81
CA THR A 156 7.39 -23.10 4.78
C THR A 156 7.67 -23.71 3.40
N VAL A 157 7.23 -23.04 2.32
CA VAL A 157 7.49 -23.51 0.95
C VAL A 157 8.99 -23.48 0.65
N SER A 158 9.70 -22.45 1.07
CA SER A 158 11.16 -22.32 0.90
C SER A 158 11.90 -23.48 1.59
N ASP A 159 11.51 -23.84 2.80
CA ASP A 159 12.12 -24.93 3.55
C ASP A 159 11.82 -26.31 2.93
N ILE A 160 10.59 -26.52 2.46
CA ILE A 160 10.23 -27.73 1.69
C ILE A 160 11.09 -27.84 0.43
N VAL A 161 11.22 -26.75 -0.34
CA VAL A 161 12.03 -26.72 -1.56
C VAL A 161 13.49 -27.05 -1.26
N LYS A 162 14.09 -26.42 -0.25
CA LYS A 162 15.48 -26.72 0.17
C LYS A 162 15.65 -28.18 0.61
N SER A 163 14.70 -28.72 1.36
CA SER A 163 14.72 -30.12 1.80
C SER A 163 14.67 -31.08 0.62
N ILE A 164 13.79 -30.84 -0.35
CA ILE A 164 13.68 -31.65 -1.57
C ILE A 164 14.97 -31.56 -2.40
N GLN A 165 15.52 -30.37 -2.60
CA GLN A 165 16.78 -30.18 -3.32
C GLN A 165 17.93 -30.94 -2.66
N LYS A 166 18.04 -30.86 -1.34
CA LYS A 166 19.07 -31.58 -0.56
C LYS A 166 18.94 -33.08 -0.75
N GLU A 167 17.70 -33.62 -0.64
CA GLU A 167 17.46 -35.06 -0.78
C GLU A 167 17.76 -35.55 -2.21
N VAL A 168 17.26 -34.86 -3.22
CA VAL A 168 17.50 -35.20 -4.65
C VAL A 168 18.99 -35.17 -4.99
N ASN A 169 19.75 -34.27 -4.41
CA ASN A 169 21.19 -34.15 -4.69
C ASN A 169 22.02 -35.31 -4.11
N ASN A 170 21.49 -36.03 -3.14
CA ASN A 170 22.16 -37.21 -2.55
C ASN A 170 22.19 -38.42 -3.48
N TYR A 171 21.41 -38.44 -4.56
CA TYR A 171 21.23 -39.58 -5.45
C TYR A 171 21.58 -39.26 -6.91
N LYS A 172 22.14 -40.24 -7.63
CA LYS A 172 22.45 -40.11 -9.07
C LYS A 172 21.21 -40.32 -9.96
N ASN A 173 20.29 -41.15 -9.56
CA ASN A 173 19.08 -41.48 -10.32
C ASN A 173 17.87 -41.23 -9.40
N VAL A 174 17.05 -40.31 -9.77
CA VAL A 174 15.85 -39.97 -9.01
C VAL A 174 14.63 -40.10 -9.90
N ALA A 175 13.62 -40.75 -9.40
CA ALA A 175 12.29 -40.80 -9.98
C ALA A 175 11.28 -40.25 -8.98
N ILE A 176 10.27 -39.59 -9.48
CA ILE A 176 9.18 -39.05 -8.67
C ILE A 176 7.93 -39.90 -8.90
N TRP A 177 7.29 -40.29 -7.81
CA TRP A 177 5.99 -40.96 -7.86
C TRP A 177 4.88 -39.93 -7.78
N SER A 178 4.07 -39.82 -8.82
CA SER A 178 2.94 -38.96 -9.09
C SER A 178 3.26 -37.81 -10.05
N ALA A 179 2.51 -37.76 -11.16
CA ALA A 179 2.43 -36.61 -12.07
C ALA A 179 1.23 -35.70 -11.72
N GLY A 180 0.91 -35.57 -10.44
CA GLY A 180 -0.13 -34.69 -9.96
C GLY A 180 0.35 -33.22 -9.94
N HIS A 181 -0.58 -32.25 -10.05
CA HIS A 181 -0.25 -30.83 -10.11
C HIS A 181 0.63 -30.35 -8.94
N ARG A 182 0.47 -30.92 -7.73
CA ARG A 182 1.28 -30.57 -6.55
C ARG A 182 2.73 -31.05 -6.70
N ALA A 183 2.93 -32.28 -7.20
CA ALA A 183 4.27 -32.79 -7.42
C ALA A 183 4.99 -32.01 -8.52
N LEU A 184 4.31 -31.72 -9.63
CA LEU A 184 4.86 -30.92 -10.74
C LEU A 184 5.18 -29.50 -10.28
N ALA A 185 4.32 -28.86 -9.49
CA ALA A 185 4.58 -27.54 -8.92
C ALA A 185 5.82 -27.55 -8.03
N LEU A 186 5.97 -28.52 -7.12
CA LEU A 186 7.16 -28.64 -6.27
C LEU A 186 8.44 -28.89 -7.07
N MET A 187 8.37 -29.72 -8.12
CA MET A 187 9.50 -29.95 -9.02
C MET A 187 9.96 -28.64 -9.69
N ALA A 188 9.00 -27.86 -10.21
CA ALA A 188 9.29 -26.59 -10.86
C ALA A 188 9.86 -25.56 -9.86
N MET A 189 9.27 -25.44 -8.68
CA MET A 189 9.74 -24.54 -7.62
C MET A 189 11.13 -24.91 -7.12
N ALA A 190 11.42 -26.21 -6.98
CA ALA A 190 12.72 -26.72 -6.56
C ALA A 190 13.74 -26.79 -7.72
N LYS A 191 13.37 -26.47 -8.95
CA LYS A 191 14.22 -26.52 -10.14
C LYS A 191 14.97 -27.84 -10.25
N LEU A 192 14.25 -28.97 -10.16
CA LEU A 192 14.83 -30.31 -10.12
C LEU A 192 15.20 -30.75 -11.55
N GLU A 193 16.45 -30.57 -11.93
CA GLU A 193 16.96 -30.97 -13.25
C GLU A 193 17.38 -32.45 -13.36
N LYS A 194 17.57 -33.12 -12.22
CA LYS A 194 18.10 -34.49 -12.17
C LYS A 194 17.02 -35.59 -12.19
N ILE A 195 15.77 -35.24 -12.40
CA ILE A 195 14.67 -36.21 -12.41
C ILE A 195 14.66 -36.95 -13.73
N LYS A 196 14.88 -38.26 -13.70
CA LYS A 196 14.87 -39.11 -14.89
C LYS A 196 13.48 -39.50 -15.35
N TYR A 197 12.61 -39.81 -14.37
CA TYR A 197 11.28 -40.34 -14.65
C TYR A 197 10.29 -39.82 -13.63
N VAL A 198 9.07 -39.55 -14.10
CA VAL A 198 7.89 -39.38 -13.27
C VAL A 198 6.99 -40.57 -13.44
N ILE A 199 6.66 -41.23 -12.36
CA ILE A 199 5.85 -42.45 -12.35
C ILE A 199 4.41 -42.06 -11.99
N ASP A 200 3.44 -42.46 -12.81
CA ASP A 200 2.02 -42.21 -12.53
C ASP A 200 1.19 -43.43 -12.91
N SER A 201 0.21 -43.77 -12.09
CA SER A 201 -0.70 -44.87 -12.35
C SER A 201 -1.77 -44.55 -13.39
N ALA A 202 -2.02 -43.29 -13.70
CA ALA A 202 -3.01 -42.88 -14.67
C ALA A 202 -2.53 -43.13 -16.10
N THR A 203 -3.17 -44.05 -16.81
CA THR A 203 -2.78 -44.48 -18.16
C THR A 203 -2.72 -43.34 -19.16
N PHE A 204 -3.59 -42.33 -19.04
CA PHE A 204 -3.61 -41.18 -19.97
C PHE A 204 -2.39 -40.24 -19.82
N LYS A 205 -1.62 -40.38 -18.74
CA LYS A 205 -0.38 -39.62 -18.49
C LYS A 205 0.87 -40.37 -18.90
N GLN A 206 0.78 -41.70 -19.08
CA GLN A 206 1.93 -42.53 -19.40
C GLN A 206 2.44 -42.25 -20.82
N GLY A 207 3.76 -42.32 -21.01
CA GLY A 207 4.41 -42.05 -22.28
C GLY A 207 4.39 -40.57 -22.71
N LYS A 208 4.06 -39.65 -21.80
CA LYS A 208 4.05 -38.19 -22.06
C LYS A 208 5.17 -37.50 -21.29
N PHE A 209 5.57 -36.35 -21.81
CA PHE A 209 6.52 -35.46 -21.10
C PHE A 209 5.78 -34.62 -20.09
N THR A 210 6.45 -34.27 -18.99
CA THR A 210 5.99 -33.24 -18.06
C THR A 210 6.30 -31.87 -18.64
N PRO A 211 5.47 -30.84 -18.37
CA PRO A 211 5.77 -29.48 -18.79
C PRO A 211 7.06 -28.96 -18.18
#